data_1e67e7e8440752370eb0c28b5b1d4edc
#
_entry.id   1e67e7e8440752370eb0c28b5b1d4edc
#
_cell.length_a   1.000
_cell.length_b   1.000
_cell.length_c   1.000
_cell.angle_alpha   90.00
_cell.angle_beta   90.00
_cell.angle_gamma   90.00
#
_symmetry.space_group_name_H-M   'P 1'
#
loop_
_entity.id
_entity.type
_entity.pdbx_description
1 polymer ?
#
loop_
_entity_poly.entity_id
_entity_poly.type
_entity_poly.pdbx_seq_one_letter_code
_entity_poly.pdbx_strand_id
1 'polypeptide(L)'
;IIAKNGTAVGVKTADGQVITAQNVVICGGMWSRQLGAKAGINLPLQAAEHYYLITENVPGLSRDLPVLEDPSTYTYYREEVGGLMLGLFEPGAAPWKLDGIPDDFSFGEIEPDWDRVGPHLEKAYSRVPSTLDLGVRKLFCGPESFTPDLAPLVGETPELRNCFVACGMNSLGILNGAGTGKVLAHWIVDGHPPIDVTGINVNRFTRHEATRAFRRDRGPELLGKMFGQHYHNEGFETARDLKRSVLHDRLLASGAFFTESHGWELADWFAPTPDAAQVDAYSWDRQNWFDWHADEHRAAREDVIIMDMSAMSKFNVEGPDALALMSRLSCNDVDVAPGRLVYTAWVNENGGF
;
A
#
# COMPACT_ATOMS: atom_id res chain seq x y z
N ILE A 1 -2.15 24.75 3.19
CA ILE A 1 -2.36 24.53 4.63
C ILE A 1 -1.61 25.60 5.39
N ILE A 2 -2.22 26.16 6.43
CA ILE A 2 -1.61 27.15 7.34
C ILE A 2 -1.19 26.40 8.61
N ALA A 3 0.09 26.50 8.97
CA ALA A 3 0.64 25.88 10.16
C ALA A 3 1.18 26.93 11.14
N LYS A 4 0.98 26.73 12.45
CA LYS A 4 1.55 27.51 13.56
C LYS A 4 2.10 26.54 14.61
N ASN A 5 3.35 26.69 14.98
CA ASN A 5 4.01 25.87 16.02
C ASN A 5 3.80 24.36 15.84
N GLY A 6 3.93 23.86 14.60
CA GLY A 6 3.76 22.44 14.29
C GLY A 6 2.31 21.94 14.33
N THR A 7 1.32 22.83 14.22
CA THR A 7 -0.10 22.49 14.23
C THR A 7 -0.82 23.15 13.04
N ALA A 8 -1.66 22.40 12.33
CA ALA A 8 -2.53 22.94 11.31
C ALA A 8 -3.61 23.82 11.96
N VAL A 9 -3.83 25.02 11.41
CA VAL A 9 -4.80 25.99 11.94
C VAL A 9 -5.76 26.51 10.87
N GLY A 10 -5.71 25.97 9.66
CA GLY A 10 -6.58 26.35 8.55
C GLY A 10 -5.94 26.18 7.19
N VAL A 11 -6.59 26.73 6.19
CA VAL A 11 -6.14 26.71 4.80
C VAL A 11 -6.21 28.12 4.18
N LYS A 12 -5.37 28.35 3.18
CA LYS A 12 -5.43 29.52 2.31
C LYS A 12 -5.71 29.05 0.89
N THR A 13 -6.75 29.60 0.29
CA THR A 13 -7.14 29.30 -1.10
C THR A 13 -6.28 30.05 -2.10
N ALA A 14 -6.35 29.69 -3.38
CA ALA A 14 -5.55 30.33 -4.45
C ALA A 14 -5.90 31.82 -4.64
N ASP A 15 -7.16 32.19 -4.42
CA ASP A 15 -7.64 33.57 -4.46
C ASP A 15 -7.30 34.40 -3.19
N GLY A 16 -6.59 33.76 -2.23
CA GLY A 16 -6.08 34.42 -1.04
C GLY A 16 -6.99 34.37 0.17
N GLN A 17 -8.19 33.79 0.07
CA GLN A 17 -9.09 33.62 1.22
C GLN A 17 -8.45 32.74 2.30
N VAL A 18 -8.61 33.09 3.55
CA VAL A 18 -8.15 32.32 4.70
C VAL A 18 -9.35 31.72 5.43
N ILE A 19 -9.31 30.40 5.60
CA ILE A 19 -10.31 29.66 6.36
C ILE A 19 -9.60 29.06 7.57
N THR A 20 -9.98 29.47 8.77
CA THR A 20 -9.46 28.92 10.02
C THR A 20 -10.21 27.65 10.41
N ALA A 21 -9.49 26.66 10.93
CA ALA A 21 -10.08 25.39 11.35
C ALA A 21 -9.26 24.78 12.50
N GLN A 22 -9.92 23.99 13.35
CA GLN A 22 -9.25 23.21 14.39
C GLN A 22 -8.51 22.02 13.81
N ASN A 23 -9.07 21.40 12.77
CA ASN A 23 -8.49 20.28 12.04
C ASN A 23 -8.53 20.54 10.54
N VAL A 24 -7.55 20.04 9.82
CA VAL A 24 -7.48 20.07 8.36
C VAL A 24 -7.37 18.65 7.84
N VAL A 25 -8.19 18.29 6.86
CA VAL A 25 -8.18 16.94 6.26
C VAL A 25 -7.80 17.05 4.79
N ILE A 26 -6.78 16.33 4.37
CA ILE A 26 -6.35 16.24 2.97
C ILE A 26 -7.05 15.04 2.31
N CYS A 27 -8.00 15.32 1.41
CA CYS A 27 -8.71 14.32 0.59
C CYS A 27 -8.54 14.62 -0.90
N GLY A 28 -7.35 15.04 -1.31
CA GLY A 28 -7.07 15.53 -2.66
C GLY A 28 -6.75 14.46 -3.70
N GLY A 29 -7.03 13.17 -3.45
CA GLY A 29 -6.72 12.09 -4.39
C GLY A 29 -5.23 12.10 -4.77
N MET A 30 -4.91 12.01 -6.05
CA MET A 30 -3.53 12.03 -6.55
C MET A 30 -2.79 13.35 -6.29
N TRP A 31 -3.49 14.46 -6.10
CA TRP A 31 -2.87 15.77 -5.76
C TRP A 31 -2.47 15.89 -4.29
N SER A 32 -2.89 14.95 -3.44
CA SER A 32 -2.60 14.99 -1.99
C SER A 32 -1.10 15.05 -1.70
N ARG A 33 -0.26 14.37 -2.50
CA ARG A 33 1.20 14.43 -2.35
C ARG A 33 1.74 15.86 -2.47
N GLN A 34 1.34 16.57 -3.53
CA GLN A 34 1.81 17.93 -3.77
C GLN A 34 1.22 18.93 -2.76
N LEU A 35 -0.04 18.74 -2.40
CA LEU A 35 -0.71 19.56 -1.39
C LEU A 35 -0.07 19.37 -0.01
N GLY A 36 0.22 18.13 0.39
CA GLY A 36 0.93 17.82 1.62
C GLY A 36 2.35 18.39 1.64
N ALA A 37 3.09 18.24 0.53
CA ALA A 37 4.46 18.74 0.41
C ALA A 37 4.56 20.27 0.64
N LYS A 38 3.56 21.06 0.23
CA LYS A 38 3.47 22.52 0.51
C LYS A 38 3.42 22.81 2.03
N ALA A 39 3.03 21.85 2.85
CA ALA A 39 3.00 21.94 4.32
C ALA A 39 4.08 21.12 5.03
N GLY A 40 5.03 20.55 4.28
CA GLY A 40 6.09 19.71 4.81
C GLY A 40 5.67 18.28 5.13
N ILE A 41 4.47 17.86 4.72
CA ILE A 41 3.93 16.52 4.94
C ILE A 41 4.38 15.61 3.80
N ASN A 42 4.81 14.41 4.16
CA ASN A 42 5.38 13.43 3.26
C ASN A 42 4.38 12.32 2.94
N LEU A 43 3.74 12.39 1.75
CA LEU A 43 2.79 11.38 1.30
C LEU A 43 3.37 10.60 0.11
N PRO A 44 3.62 9.29 0.25
CA PRO A 44 4.23 8.46 -0.79
C PRO A 44 3.19 8.03 -1.84
N LEU A 45 2.63 8.98 -2.57
CA LEU A 45 1.67 8.74 -3.63
C LEU A 45 2.33 8.87 -5.00
N GLN A 46 1.99 7.98 -5.92
CA GLN A 46 2.34 8.09 -7.32
C GLN A 46 1.11 7.88 -8.20
N ALA A 47 0.88 8.82 -9.11
CA ALA A 47 -0.11 8.63 -10.16
C ALA A 47 0.48 7.70 -11.23
N ALA A 48 -0.30 6.72 -11.67
CA ALA A 48 0.03 5.83 -12.78
C ALA A 48 -1.07 5.89 -13.84
N GLU A 49 -0.69 5.61 -15.08
CA GLU A 49 -1.63 5.53 -16.19
C GLU A 49 -2.48 4.27 -16.07
N HIS A 50 -3.76 4.42 -16.28
CA HIS A 50 -4.73 3.33 -16.21
C HIS A 50 -5.67 3.39 -17.41
N TYR A 51 -5.98 2.23 -17.98
CA TYR A 51 -6.71 2.10 -19.24
C TYR A 51 -8.05 1.41 -19.10
N TYR A 52 -9.01 1.87 -19.89
CA TYR A 52 -10.18 1.07 -20.30
C TYR A 52 -10.55 1.36 -21.74
N LEU A 53 -11.14 0.37 -22.40
CA LEU A 53 -11.68 0.47 -23.74
C LEU A 53 -13.20 0.33 -23.69
N ILE A 54 -13.91 1.12 -24.48
CA ILE A 54 -15.36 0.97 -24.70
C ILE A 54 -15.58 0.59 -26.16
N THR A 55 -16.30 -0.51 -26.38
CA THR A 55 -16.65 -0.96 -27.73
C THR A 55 -17.77 -0.14 -28.34
N GLU A 56 -17.95 -0.24 -29.64
CA GLU A 56 -19.21 0.11 -30.28
C GLU A 56 -20.37 -0.67 -29.65
N ASN A 57 -21.63 -0.29 -30.04
CA ASN A 57 -22.80 -0.93 -29.48
C ASN A 57 -22.87 -2.42 -29.84
N VAL A 58 -23.22 -3.22 -28.84
CA VAL A 58 -23.40 -4.66 -28.96
C VAL A 58 -24.90 -4.96 -29.03
N PRO A 59 -25.44 -5.39 -30.17
CA PRO A 59 -26.86 -5.70 -30.31
C PRO A 59 -27.30 -6.77 -29.29
N GLY A 60 -28.38 -6.49 -28.56
CA GLY A 60 -28.92 -7.42 -27.58
C GLY A 60 -28.14 -7.52 -26.24
N LEU A 61 -27.16 -6.67 -26.02
CA LEU A 61 -26.46 -6.62 -24.71
C LEU A 61 -27.44 -6.19 -23.61
N SER A 62 -27.57 -7.00 -22.57
CA SER A 62 -28.39 -6.66 -21.41
C SER A 62 -27.69 -5.64 -20.53
N ARG A 63 -28.44 -4.63 -20.08
CA ARG A 63 -27.96 -3.66 -19.07
C ARG A 63 -27.81 -4.25 -17.68
N ASP A 64 -28.42 -5.41 -17.44
CA ASP A 64 -28.39 -6.11 -16.15
C ASP A 64 -27.28 -7.17 -16.11
N LEU A 65 -26.33 -7.15 -17.06
CA LEU A 65 -25.16 -8.04 -16.98
C LEU A 65 -24.37 -7.76 -15.72
N PRO A 66 -23.98 -8.79 -14.97
CA PRO A 66 -23.05 -8.64 -13.87
C PRO A 66 -21.67 -8.18 -14.38
N VAL A 67 -20.94 -7.47 -13.54
CA VAL A 67 -19.52 -7.19 -13.81
C VAL A 67 -18.76 -8.51 -13.81
N LEU A 68 -17.99 -8.77 -14.85
CA LEU A 68 -17.05 -9.86 -14.93
C LEU A 68 -15.65 -9.32 -14.61
N GLU A 69 -14.96 -9.93 -13.68
CA GLU A 69 -13.55 -9.67 -13.39
C GLU A 69 -12.76 -10.96 -13.57
N ASP A 70 -11.63 -10.88 -14.26
CA ASP A 70 -10.71 -12.00 -14.47
C ASP A 70 -9.27 -11.61 -14.06
N PRO A 71 -8.87 -11.88 -12.82
CA PRO A 71 -7.52 -11.56 -12.33
C PRO A 71 -6.40 -12.28 -13.10
N SER A 72 -6.68 -13.43 -13.73
CA SER A 72 -5.67 -14.18 -14.49
C SER A 72 -5.25 -13.48 -15.77
N THR A 73 -6.13 -12.65 -16.33
CA THR A 73 -5.87 -11.83 -17.52
C THR A 73 -5.72 -10.35 -17.21
N TYR A 74 -5.83 -9.95 -15.94
CA TYR A 74 -5.82 -8.56 -15.48
C TYR A 74 -6.92 -7.71 -16.10
N THR A 75 -8.14 -8.25 -16.23
CA THR A 75 -9.23 -7.61 -16.99
C THR A 75 -10.54 -7.61 -16.22
N TYR A 76 -11.38 -6.60 -16.51
CA TYR A 76 -12.77 -6.60 -16.10
C TYR A 76 -13.66 -6.12 -17.23
N TYR A 77 -14.95 -6.50 -17.17
CA TYR A 77 -15.92 -6.19 -18.19
C TYR A 77 -17.23 -5.76 -17.56
N ARG A 78 -17.86 -4.75 -18.14
CA ARG A 78 -19.23 -4.34 -17.80
C ARG A 78 -19.94 -3.73 -18.98
N GLU A 79 -21.25 -3.73 -18.93
CA GLU A 79 -22.06 -2.95 -19.87
C GLU A 79 -21.78 -1.46 -19.68
N GLU A 80 -21.64 -0.72 -20.78
CA GLU A 80 -21.42 0.72 -20.79
C GLU A 80 -22.19 1.38 -21.94
N VAL A 81 -23.41 1.87 -21.64
CA VAL A 81 -24.27 2.61 -22.59
C VAL A 81 -24.41 1.89 -23.93
N GLY A 82 -24.81 0.61 -23.90
CA GLY A 82 -25.02 -0.25 -25.07
C GLY A 82 -23.78 -0.90 -25.65
N GLY A 83 -22.61 -0.52 -25.24
CA GLY A 83 -21.33 -1.17 -25.53
C GLY A 83 -20.81 -1.99 -24.35
N LEU A 84 -19.67 -2.64 -24.52
CA LEU A 84 -18.94 -3.33 -23.48
C LEU A 84 -17.71 -2.52 -23.10
N MET A 85 -17.56 -2.19 -21.82
CA MET A 85 -16.30 -1.66 -21.28
C MET A 85 -15.39 -2.83 -20.95
N LEU A 86 -14.16 -2.77 -21.43
CA LEU A 86 -13.03 -3.64 -21.09
C LEU A 86 -12.04 -2.79 -20.29
N GLY A 87 -11.94 -3.02 -18.99
CA GLY A 87 -10.93 -2.38 -18.17
C GLY A 87 -9.71 -3.28 -17.99
N LEU A 88 -8.57 -2.67 -17.80
CA LEU A 88 -7.28 -3.34 -17.68
C LEU A 88 -6.65 -2.98 -16.34
N PHE A 89 -6.03 -3.95 -15.69
CA PHE A 89 -5.18 -3.78 -14.54
C PHE A 89 -3.77 -4.24 -14.88
N GLU A 90 -3.24 -3.67 -15.93
CA GLU A 90 -2.01 -4.12 -16.56
C GLU A 90 -0.79 -4.03 -15.63
N PRO A 91 0.00 -5.10 -15.50
CA PRO A 91 1.32 -5.01 -14.91
C PRO A 91 2.23 -4.13 -15.79
N GLY A 92 3.15 -3.41 -15.16
CA GLY A 92 4.01 -2.48 -15.89
C GLY A 92 3.36 -1.13 -16.23
N ALA A 93 2.36 -0.71 -15.44
CA ALA A 93 1.73 0.60 -15.58
C ALA A 93 2.77 1.73 -15.55
N ALA A 94 2.60 2.77 -16.39
CA ALA A 94 3.55 3.87 -16.42
C ALA A 94 3.31 4.87 -15.27
N PRO A 95 4.33 5.17 -14.45
CA PRO A 95 4.25 6.26 -13.50
C PRO A 95 4.06 7.60 -14.21
N TRP A 96 2.96 8.27 -13.92
CA TRP A 96 2.62 9.53 -14.57
C TRP A 96 3.07 10.73 -13.75
N LYS A 97 3.69 11.72 -14.39
CA LYS A 97 4.13 13.00 -13.79
C LYS A 97 4.89 12.82 -12.46
N LEU A 98 5.99 12.09 -12.49
CA LEU A 98 6.86 11.81 -11.33
C LEU A 98 7.30 13.08 -10.58
N ASP A 99 7.56 14.18 -11.32
CA ASP A 99 8.04 15.43 -10.75
C ASP A 99 6.91 16.31 -10.19
N GLY A 100 5.69 16.09 -10.61
CA GLY A 100 4.49 16.78 -10.13
C GLY A 100 3.40 16.85 -11.18
N ILE A 101 2.17 16.71 -10.75
CA ILE A 101 0.98 16.89 -11.58
C ILE A 101 0.85 18.39 -11.88
N PRO A 102 0.62 18.79 -13.13
CA PRO A 102 0.39 20.20 -13.46
C PRO A 102 -0.78 20.79 -12.67
N ASP A 103 -0.63 22.02 -12.18
CA ASP A 103 -1.67 22.67 -11.35
C ASP A 103 -2.98 22.93 -12.12
N ASP A 104 -2.92 23.00 -13.45
CA ASP A 104 -4.06 23.18 -14.37
C ASP A 104 -4.66 21.87 -14.88
N PHE A 105 -4.07 20.72 -14.53
CA PHE A 105 -4.63 19.43 -14.92
C PHE A 105 -5.90 19.13 -14.13
N SER A 106 -7.03 19.09 -14.84
CA SER A 106 -8.36 18.77 -14.30
C SER A 106 -9.21 18.15 -15.39
N PHE A 107 -9.91 17.05 -15.11
CA PHE A 107 -10.76 16.30 -16.06
C PHE A 107 -10.04 15.94 -17.37
N GLY A 108 -8.71 15.87 -17.33
CA GLY A 108 -7.89 15.57 -18.50
C GLY A 108 -7.74 14.07 -18.73
N GLU A 109 -7.47 13.72 -19.97
CA GLU A 109 -7.08 12.39 -20.42
C GLU A 109 -5.59 12.39 -20.80
N ILE A 110 -4.99 11.21 -20.76
CA ILE A 110 -3.62 10.99 -21.23
C ILE A 110 -3.72 10.37 -22.61
N GLU A 111 -2.85 10.76 -23.53
CA GLU A 111 -2.78 10.14 -24.86
C GLU A 111 -2.44 8.65 -24.69
N PRO A 112 -3.25 7.72 -25.21
CA PRO A 112 -3.02 6.30 -25.03
C PRO A 112 -1.75 5.80 -25.73
N ASP A 113 -0.98 5.00 -25.01
CA ASP A 113 0.15 4.23 -25.56
C ASP A 113 -0.34 2.86 -26.02
N TRP A 114 -0.62 2.76 -27.33
CA TRP A 114 -1.13 1.56 -27.96
C TRP A 114 -0.15 0.39 -27.94
N ASP A 115 1.16 0.66 -27.99
CA ASP A 115 2.18 -0.39 -27.97
C ASP A 115 2.21 -1.06 -26.58
N ARG A 116 2.06 -0.28 -25.53
CA ARG A 116 2.01 -0.79 -24.15
C ARG A 116 0.71 -1.50 -23.84
N VAL A 117 -0.44 -0.95 -24.26
CA VAL A 117 -1.75 -1.51 -23.93
C VAL A 117 -2.14 -2.71 -24.81
N GLY A 118 -1.61 -2.79 -26.03
CA GLY A 118 -1.95 -3.81 -27.02
C GLY A 118 -1.90 -5.25 -26.51
N PRO A 119 -0.79 -5.71 -25.91
CA PRO A 119 -0.69 -7.07 -25.35
C PRO A 119 -1.72 -7.40 -24.28
N HIS A 120 -2.18 -6.40 -23.52
CA HIS A 120 -3.21 -6.58 -22.49
C HIS A 120 -4.61 -6.63 -23.13
N LEU A 121 -4.85 -5.85 -24.16
CA LEU A 121 -6.09 -5.93 -24.95
C LEU A 121 -6.23 -7.29 -25.64
N GLU A 122 -5.16 -7.88 -26.16
CA GLU A 122 -5.18 -9.22 -26.74
C GLU A 122 -5.64 -10.27 -25.71
N LYS A 123 -5.16 -10.20 -24.47
CA LYS A 123 -5.64 -11.06 -23.38
C LYS A 123 -7.12 -10.82 -23.09
N ALA A 124 -7.54 -9.55 -23.03
CA ALA A 124 -8.94 -9.20 -22.83
C ALA A 124 -9.83 -9.78 -23.93
N TYR A 125 -9.45 -9.64 -25.18
CA TYR A 125 -10.21 -10.22 -26.31
C TYR A 125 -10.25 -11.76 -26.24
N SER A 126 -9.19 -12.41 -25.81
CA SER A 126 -9.19 -13.86 -25.65
C SER A 126 -10.20 -14.34 -24.60
N ARG A 127 -10.46 -13.54 -23.57
CA ARG A 127 -11.43 -13.85 -22.51
C ARG A 127 -12.88 -13.67 -22.97
N VAL A 128 -13.15 -12.65 -23.78
CA VAL A 128 -14.46 -12.35 -24.37
C VAL A 128 -14.32 -12.23 -25.89
N PRO A 129 -14.20 -13.34 -26.62
CA PRO A 129 -13.85 -13.34 -28.06
C PRO A 129 -14.80 -12.55 -28.97
N SER A 130 -16.06 -12.43 -28.58
CA SER A 130 -17.03 -11.61 -29.34
C SER A 130 -16.65 -10.13 -29.43
N THR A 131 -15.74 -9.66 -28.59
CA THR A 131 -15.26 -8.27 -28.66
C THR A 131 -14.28 -8.01 -29.80
N LEU A 132 -13.69 -9.04 -30.40
CA LEU A 132 -12.80 -8.93 -31.56
C LEU A 132 -13.48 -8.36 -32.81
N ASP A 133 -14.78 -8.64 -32.96
CA ASP A 133 -15.55 -8.20 -34.12
C ASP A 133 -16.19 -6.81 -33.91
N LEU A 134 -15.95 -6.18 -32.78
CA LEU A 134 -16.54 -4.90 -32.41
C LEU A 134 -15.56 -3.73 -32.70
N GLY A 135 -16.10 -2.63 -33.20
CA GLY A 135 -15.35 -1.39 -33.29
C GLY A 135 -15.04 -0.81 -31.90
N VAL A 136 -13.98 -0.01 -31.82
CA VAL A 136 -13.59 0.73 -30.62
C VAL A 136 -14.23 2.11 -30.65
N ARG A 137 -15.14 2.38 -29.70
CA ARG A 137 -15.72 3.71 -29.53
C ARG A 137 -14.78 4.66 -28.82
N LYS A 138 -14.08 4.15 -27.80
CA LYS A 138 -13.11 4.92 -27.02
C LYS A 138 -12.07 4.01 -26.39
N LEU A 139 -10.80 4.40 -26.49
CA LEU A 139 -9.74 3.95 -25.59
C LEU A 139 -9.41 5.13 -24.67
N PHE A 140 -9.61 4.94 -23.39
CA PHE A 140 -9.37 5.94 -22.37
C PHE A 140 -8.07 5.61 -21.63
N CYS A 141 -7.27 6.64 -21.37
CA CYS A 141 -6.16 6.59 -20.43
C CYS A 141 -6.30 7.75 -19.44
N GLY A 142 -6.30 7.45 -18.16
CA GLY A 142 -6.35 8.44 -17.10
C GLY A 142 -5.38 8.12 -15.96
N PRO A 143 -4.98 9.13 -15.16
CA PRO A 143 -4.10 8.91 -14.03
C PRO A 143 -4.89 8.46 -12.80
N GLU A 144 -4.41 7.42 -12.13
CA GLU A 144 -4.89 6.98 -10.82
C GLU A 144 -3.78 6.98 -9.78
N SER A 145 -4.15 7.14 -8.51
CA SER A 145 -3.21 7.32 -7.41
C SER A 145 -2.98 6.03 -6.64
N PHE A 146 -1.71 5.65 -6.52
CA PHE A 146 -1.27 4.44 -5.83
C PHE A 146 -0.32 4.75 -4.67
N THR A 147 -0.38 3.92 -3.63
CA THR A 147 0.53 3.90 -2.49
C THR A 147 1.56 2.79 -2.66
N PRO A 148 2.70 2.81 -1.96
CA PRO A 148 3.75 1.80 -2.11
C PRO A 148 3.35 0.36 -1.78
N ASP A 149 2.33 0.17 -0.97
CA ASP A 149 1.85 -1.13 -0.46
C ASP A 149 0.40 -1.43 -0.81
N LEU A 150 -0.22 -0.61 -1.67
CA LEU A 150 -1.61 -0.76 -2.13
C LEU A 150 -2.67 -0.61 -1.03
N ALA A 151 -2.32 -0.14 0.16
CA ALA A 151 -3.28 0.22 1.20
C ALA A 151 -3.47 1.75 1.29
N PRO A 152 -4.66 2.26 1.63
CA PRO A 152 -4.90 3.71 1.74
C PRO A 152 -4.00 4.41 2.76
N LEU A 153 -3.88 5.73 2.64
CA LEU A 153 -3.26 6.61 3.64
C LEU A 153 -4.34 7.27 4.44
N VAL A 154 -4.46 6.90 5.72
CA VAL A 154 -5.51 7.41 6.62
C VAL A 154 -4.90 7.82 7.96
N GLY A 155 -5.37 8.91 8.53
CA GLY A 155 -5.02 9.32 9.90
C GLY A 155 -4.29 10.65 10.00
N GLU A 156 -3.85 10.97 11.22
CA GLU A 156 -3.09 12.19 11.50
C GLU A 156 -1.66 12.08 10.98
N THR A 157 -1.18 13.15 10.33
CA THR A 157 0.18 13.16 9.76
C THR A 157 1.23 13.36 10.85
N PRO A 158 2.37 12.64 10.80
CA PRO A 158 3.40 12.75 11.83
C PRO A 158 4.11 14.11 11.84
N GLU A 159 4.11 14.81 10.72
CA GLU A 159 4.82 16.09 10.58
C GLU A 159 4.01 17.28 11.09
N LEU A 160 2.67 17.20 11.12
CA LEU A 160 1.82 18.34 11.42
C LEU A 160 0.58 17.91 12.21
N ARG A 161 0.52 18.30 13.48
CA ARG A 161 -0.63 18.02 14.35
C ARG A 161 -1.92 18.65 13.80
N ASN A 162 -3.05 18.03 14.06
CA ASN A 162 -4.39 18.42 13.59
C ASN A 162 -4.48 18.45 12.04
N CYS A 163 -3.56 17.79 11.35
CA CYS A 163 -3.61 17.59 9.92
C CYS A 163 -3.80 16.10 9.62
N PHE A 164 -4.94 15.77 9.08
CA PHE A 164 -5.33 14.41 8.76
C PHE A 164 -5.30 14.18 7.26
N VAL A 165 -5.20 12.92 6.86
CA VAL A 165 -5.26 12.52 5.46
C VAL A 165 -6.25 11.37 5.26
N ALA A 166 -6.89 11.35 4.09
CA ALA A 166 -7.64 10.23 3.56
C ALA A 166 -7.44 10.24 2.03
N CYS A 167 -6.44 9.52 1.56
CA CYS A 167 -6.04 9.51 0.15
C CYS A 167 -5.36 8.20 -0.25
N GLY A 168 -4.97 8.06 -1.52
CA GLY A 168 -4.29 6.87 -1.99
C GLY A 168 -5.16 5.62 -1.93
N MET A 169 -6.39 5.71 -2.41
CA MET A 169 -7.37 4.61 -2.32
C MET A 169 -7.13 3.50 -3.36
N ASN A 170 -6.09 3.59 -4.17
CA ASN A 170 -5.65 2.54 -5.08
C ASN A 170 -6.81 2.00 -5.94
N SER A 171 -7.45 2.86 -6.75
CA SER A 171 -8.62 2.56 -7.60
C SER A 171 -9.93 2.22 -6.84
N LEU A 172 -9.90 1.98 -5.54
CA LEU A 172 -11.04 1.57 -4.72
C LEU A 172 -11.69 2.73 -3.93
N GLY A 173 -11.53 3.98 -4.39
CA GLY A 173 -11.97 5.16 -3.64
C GLY A 173 -13.48 5.22 -3.39
N ILE A 174 -14.31 4.84 -4.35
CA ILE A 174 -15.76 4.81 -4.19
C ILE A 174 -16.17 3.73 -3.17
N LEU A 175 -15.55 2.56 -3.25
CA LEU A 175 -15.83 1.44 -2.35
C LEU A 175 -15.42 1.78 -0.90
N ASN A 176 -14.24 2.33 -0.70
CA ASN A 176 -13.63 2.53 0.61
C ASN A 176 -13.95 3.90 1.24
N GLY A 177 -14.44 4.87 0.46
CA GLY A 177 -14.56 6.25 0.90
C GLY A 177 -15.46 6.44 2.12
N ALA A 178 -16.62 5.79 2.15
CA ALA A 178 -17.54 5.91 3.29
C ALA A 178 -16.97 5.29 4.58
N GLY A 179 -16.36 4.11 4.50
CA GLY A 179 -15.73 3.44 5.64
C GLY A 179 -14.55 4.25 6.18
N THR A 180 -13.68 4.71 5.30
CA THR A 180 -12.54 5.58 5.64
C THR A 180 -13.00 6.88 6.30
N GLY A 181 -14.04 7.51 5.75
CA GLY A 181 -14.61 8.74 6.31
C GLY A 181 -15.16 8.53 7.72
N LYS A 182 -15.83 7.40 7.98
CA LYS A 182 -16.34 7.03 9.31
C LYS A 182 -15.18 6.85 10.32
N VAL A 183 -14.17 6.10 9.95
CA VAL A 183 -12.98 5.88 10.80
C VAL A 183 -12.30 7.20 11.14
N LEU A 184 -12.09 8.05 10.14
CA LEU A 184 -11.41 9.32 10.31
C LEU A 184 -12.25 10.32 11.15
N ALA A 185 -13.57 10.33 11.00
CA ALA A 185 -14.46 11.16 11.80
C ALA A 185 -14.37 10.82 13.29
N HIS A 186 -14.42 9.52 13.64
CA HIS A 186 -14.19 9.06 15.01
C HIS A 186 -12.80 9.47 15.51
N TRP A 187 -11.75 9.24 14.72
CA TRP A 187 -10.39 9.60 15.11
C TRP A 187 -10.24 11.09 15.44
N ILE A 188 -10.85 11.96 14.63
CA ILE A 188 -10.83 13.41 14.87
C ILE A 188 -11.62 13.80 16.12
N VAL A 189 -12.78 13.19 16.36
CA VAL A 189 -13.69 13.57 17.46
C VAL A 189 -13.26 12.95 18.78
N ASP A 190 -12.91 11.66 18.77
CA ASP A 190 -12.61 10.87 19.95
C ASP A 190 -11.11 10.87 20.31
N GLY A 191 -10.25 11.39 19.40
CA GLY A 191 -8.79 11.44 19.55
C GLY A 191 -8.06 10.15 19.18
N HIS A 192 -8.79 9.09 18.83
CA HIS A 192 -8.23 7.79 18.40
C HIS A 192 -9.17 7.10 17.40
N PRO A 193 -8.64 6.21 16.55
CA PRO A 193 -9.47 5.43 15.62
C PRO A 193 -10.32 4.41 16.40
N PRO A 194 -11.54 4.07 15.88
CA PRO A 194 -12.45 3.12 16.54
C PRO A 194 -12.09 1.65 16.30
N ILE A 195 -11.15 1.37 15.42
CA ILE A 195 -10.66 0.04 15.03
C ILE A 195 -9.16 0.09 14.85
N ASP A 196 -8.51 -1.08 14.72
CA ASP A 196 -7.12 -1.15 14.28
C ASP A 196 -6.97 -0.59 12.86
N VAL A 197 -6.08 0.39 12.71
CA VAL A 197 -5.77 1.06 11.45
C VAL A 197 -4.30 0.93 11.05
N THR A 198 -3.54 0.06 11.71
CA THR A 198 -2.09 -0.08 11.47
C THR A 198 -1.77 -0.27 10.00
N GLY A 199 -2.53 -1.10 9.28
CA GLY A 199 -2.34 -1.36 7.86
C GLY A 199 -2.67 -0.20 6.92
N ILE A 200 -3.40 0.82 7.39
CA ILE A 200 -3.78 2.00 6.58
C ILE A 200 -3.26 3.31 7.17
N ASN A 201 -2.62 3.28 8.33
CA ASN A 201 -2.13 4.47 9.00
C ASN A 201 -1.05 5.15 8.16
N VAL A 202 -1.16 6.46 7.93
CA VAL A 202 -0.18 7.25 7.18
C VAL A 202 1.22 7.18 7.77
N ASN A 203 1.35 6.91 9.07
CA ASN A 203 2.61 6.83 9.80
C ASN A 203 3.44 5.57 9.48
N ARG A 204 2.88 4.59 8.75
CA ARG A 204 3.60 3.36 8.39
C ARG A 204 4.74 3.57 7.39
N PHE A 205 4.74 4.70 6.69
CA PHE A 205 5.77 5.04 5.70
C PHE A 205 6.82 6.01 6.23
N THR A 206 8.01 5.90 5.68
CA THR A 206 9.10 6.83 5.90
C THR A 206 9.26 7.79 4.71
N ARG A 207 10.18 8.74 4.82
CA ARG A 207 10.45 9.67 3.71
C ARG A 207 11.06 9.01 2.48
N HIS A 208 11.61 7.80 2.61
CA HIS A 208 12.23 7.09 1.50
C HIS A 208 11.21 6.66 0.45
N GLU A 209 10.07 6.16 0.88
CA GLU A 209 9.01 5.69 -0.02
C GLU A 209 8.38 6.84 -0.83
N ALA A 210 8.51 8.08 -0.39
CA ALA A 210 8.05 9.23 -1.16
C ALA A 210 9.12 9.82 -2.09
N THR A 211 10.36 9.31 -2.09
CA THR A 211 11.38 9.78 -3.02
C THR A 211 10.98 9.51 -4.48
N ARG A 212 11.48 10.35 -5.40
CA ARG A 212 11.22 10.19 -6.83
C ARG A 212 11.71 8.85 -7.37
N ALA A 213 12.87 8.40 -6.91
CA ALA A 213 13.45 7.12 -7.32
C ALA A 213 12.55 5.95 -6.91
N PHE A 214 12.17 5.88 -5.64
CA PHE A 214 11.28 4.82 -5.14
C PHE A 214 9.95 4.80 -5.90
N ARG A 215 9.28 5.94 -6.05
CA ARG A 215 7.99 6.03 -6.77
C ARG A 215 8.10 5.64 -8.25
N ARG A 216 9.22 5.98 -8.90
CA ARG A 216 9.49 5.57 -10.29
C ARG A 216 9.63 4.05 -10.39
N ASP A 217 10.35 3.45 -9.46
CA ASP A 217 10.73 2.03 -9.53
C ASP A 217 9.58 1.13 -9.03
N ARG A 218 8.84 1.52 -7.97
CA ARG A 218 7.70 0.78 -7.44
C ARG A 218 6.42 0.97 -8.26
N GLY A 219 6.20 2.15 -8.83
CA GLY A 219 4.97 2.52 -9.53
C GLY A 219 4.49 1.52 -10.58
N PRO A 220 5.36 0.98 -11.48
CA PRO A 220 4.95 0.04 -12.51
C PRO A 220 4.34 -1.27 -11.98
N GLU A 221 4.74 -1.72 -10.80
CA GLU A 221 4.29 -2.98 -10.22
C GLU A 221 2.89 -2.90 -9.60
N LEU A 222 2.47 -1.70 -9.17
CA LEU A 222 1.33 -1.52 -8.28
C LEU A 222 0.00 -1.92 -8.91
N LEU A 223 -0.32 -1.43 -10.10
CA LEU A 223 -1.63 -1.65 -10.71
C LEU A 223 -1.89 -3.14 -10.98
N GLY A 224 -0.94 -3.82 -11.61
CA GLY A 224 -1.05 -5.25 -11.88
C GLY A 224 -1.13 -6.08 -10.60
N LYS A 225 -0.39 -5.72 -9.56
CA LYS A 225 -0.39 -6.46 -8.29
C LYS A 225 -1.66 -6.23 -7.47
N MET A 226 -2.34 -5.08 -7.64
CA MET A 226 -3.59 -4.79 -6.93
C MET A 226 -4.73 -5.72 -7.34
N PHE A 227 -4.85 -6.07 -8.61
CA PHE A 227 -5.98 -6.80 -9.17
C PHE A 227 -5.61 -8.11 -9.87
N GLY A 228 -4.31 -8.36 -10.06
CA GLY A 228 -3.83 -9.59 -10.66
C GLY A 228 -4.00 -10.80 -9.74
N GLN A 229 -4.00 -11.98 -10.34
CA GLN A 229 -3.88 -13.22 -9.59
C GLN A 229 -2.49 -13.28 -8.95
N HIS A 230 -2.43 -13.45 -7.64
CA HIS A 230 -1.18 -13.59 -6.89
C HIS A 230 -1.30 -14.68 -5.85
N TYR A 231 -0.17 -15.23 -5.46
CA TYR A 231 -0.10 -16.21 -4.39
C TYR A 231 -0.10 -15.55 -3.02
N HIS A 232 -0.51 -16.31 -2.03
CA HIS A 232 -0.41 -15.89 -0.64
C HIS A 232 1.06 -15.60 -0.27
N ASN A 233 1.30 -14.50 0.41
CA ASN A 233 2.64 -13.98 0.76
C ASN A 233 3.52 -13.55 -0.42
N GLU A 234 2.97 -13.37 -1.61
CA GLU A 234 3.70 -12.81 -2.72
C GLU A 234 4.06 -11.33 -2.46
N GLY A 235 5.33 -11.07 -2.23
CA GLY A 235 5.87 -9.74 -1.93
C GLY A 235 6.09 -8.87 -3.17
N PHE A 236 6.54 -7.64 -2.96
CA PHE A 236 6.98 -6.74 -4.02
C PHE A 236 8.40 -7.08 -4.50
N GLU A 237 8.62 -6.95 -5.80
CA GLU A 237 9.90 -7.25 -6.45
C GLU A 237 10.74 -5.99 -6.73
N THR A 238 10.08 -4.85 -6.87
CA THR A 238 10.74 -3.58 -7.21
C THR A 238 11.06 -2.74 -5.99
N ALA A 239 11.94 -1.75 -6.16
CA ALA A 239 12.37 -0.82 -5.10
C ALA A 239 12.79 -1.52 -3.80
N ARG A 240 13.51 -2.62 -3.94
CA ARG A 240 14.06 -3.45 -2.86
C ARG A 240 15.28 -2.79 -2.20
N ASP A 241 15.75 -3.37 -1.13
CA ASP A 241 16.98 -2.98 -0.42
C ASP A 241 16.93 -1.59 0.23
N LEU A 242 15.74 -1.12 0.57
CA LEU A 242 15.57 0.21 1.13
C LEU A 242 16.12 0.31 2.57
N LYS A 243 15.82 -0.69 3.39
CA LYS A 243 16.31 -0.82 4.76
C LYS A 243 16.87 -2.22 4.98
N ARG A 244 18.13 -2.30 5.31
CA ARG A 244 18.83 -3.55 5.64
C ARG A 244 19.30 -3.54 7.09
N SER A 245 19.21 -4.68 7.75
CA SER A 245 19.82 -4.83 9.07
C SER A 245 21.35 -4.90 8.97
N VAL A 246 22.03 -4.70 10.07
CA VAL A 246 23.48 -4.89 10.14
C VAL A 246 23.91 -6.35 9.93
N LEU A 247 22.97 -7.28 9.99
CA LEU A 247 23.21 -8.70 9.79
C LEU A 247 22.87 -9.16 8.37
N HIS A 248 22.26 -8.30 7.53
CA HIS A 248 21.75 -8.65 6.21
C HIS A 248 22.74 -9.48 5.36
N ASP A 249 23.96 -8.99 5.19
CA ASP A 249 24.95 -9.66 4.33
C ASP A 249 25.39 -11.02 4.90
N ARG A 250 25.41 -11.17 6.24
CA ARG A 250 25.70 -12.44 6.89
C ARG A 250 24.57 -13.44 6.72
N LEU A 251 23.31 -12.97 6.84
CA LEU A 251 22.14 -13.80 6.62
C LEU A 251 22.05 -14.26 5.16
N LEU A 252 22.33 -13.34 4.22
CA LEU A 252 22.40 -13.67 2.79
C LEU A 252 23.46 -14.76 2.52
N ALA A 253 24.66 -14.61 3.09
CA ALA A 253 25.73 -15.60 2.98
C ALA A 253 25.38 -16.95 3.64
N SER A 254 24.41 -16.97 4.56
CA SER A 254 23.88 -18.18 5.20
C SER A 254 22.70 -18.80 4.45
N GLY A 255 22.33 -18.28 3.27
CA GLY A 255 21.25 -18.79 2.44
C GLY A 255 19.89 -18.17 2.70
N ALA A 256 19.82 -17.01 3.35
CA ALA A 256 18.56 -16.31 3.57
C ALA A 256 17.91 -15.87 2.25
N PHE A 257 16.62 -16.14 2.12
CA PHE A 257 15.74 -15.46 1.18
C PHE A 257 15.06 -14.29 1.90
N PHE A 258 15.01 -13.12 1.25
CA PHE A 258 14.47 -11.92 1.84
C PHE A 258 13.15 -11.51 1.21
N THR A 259 12.20 -11.13 2.06
CA THR A 259 10.97 -10.45 1.69
C THR A 259 10.99 -9.00 2.19
N GLU A 260 10.27 -8.12 1.51
CA GLU A 260 10.15 -6.72 1.91
C GLU A 260 8.91 -6.52 2.79
N SER A 261 9.10 -5.90 3.95
CA SER A 261 7.99 -5.45 4.79
C SER A 261 8.29 -4.07 5.37
N HIS A 262 7.42 -3.10 5.09
CA HIS A 262 7.56 -1.71 5.54
C HIS A 262 8.94 -1.11 5.19
N GLY A 263 9.46 -1.46 4.02
CA GLY A 263 10.77 -1.06 3.53
C GLY A 263 11.97 -1.84 4.09
N TRP A 264 11.76 -2.75 5.05
CA TRP A 264 12.81 -3.61 5.57
C TRP A 264 12.94 -4.89 4.76
N GLU A 265 14.19 -5.28 4.48
CA GLU A 265 14.51 -6.63 4.01
C GLU A 265 14.56 -7.56 5.21
N LEU A 266 13.60 -8.47 5.29
CA LEU A 266 13.48 -9.45 6.37
C LEU A 266 13.83 -10.84 5.84
N ALA A 267 14.70 -11.56 6.54
CA ALA A 267 14.96 -12.96 6.22
C ALA A 267 13.70 -13.78 6.52
N ASP A 268 13.11 -14.37 5.50
CA ASP A 268 11.88 -15.14 5.59
C ASP A 268 12.13 -16.62 5.82
N TRP A 269 13.06 -17.20 5.07
CA TRP A 269 13.49 -18.59 5.21
C TRP A 269 14.95 -18.74 4.75
N PHE A 270 15.57 -19.87 5.08
CA PHE A 270 16.96 -20.16 4.76
C PHE A 270 17.08 -21.42 3.93
N ALA A 271 17.72 -21.31 2.77
CA ALA A 271 18.12 -22.46 1.97
C ALA A 271 19.40 -23.07 2.51
N PRO A 272 19.64 -24.38 2.23
CA PRO A 272 20.87 -25.05 2.66
C PRO A 272 22.15 -24.46 2.04
N THR A 273 22.02 -23.78 0.91
CA THR A 273 23.12 -23.06 0.25
C THR A 273 22.63 -21.71 -0.26
N PRO A 274 23.49 -20.67 -0.33
CA PRO A 274 23.09 -19.37 -0.86
C PRO A 274 22.54 -19.42 -2.29
N ASP A 275 23.05 -20.32 -3.13
CA ASP A 275 22.62 -20.45 -4.52
C ASP A 275 21.20 -21.02 -4.64
N ALA A 276 20.74 -21.80 -3.67
CA ALA A 276 19.39 -22.36 -3.64
C ALA A 276 18.33 -21.35 -3.16
N ALA A 277 18.75 -20.24 -2.53
CA ALA A 277 17.87 -19.22 -1.96
C ALA A 277 17.40 -18.16 -2.98
N GLN A 278 17.55 -18.39 -4.27
CA GLN A 278 17.34 -17.33 -5.27
C GLN A 278 15.87 -17.12 -5.65
N VAL A 279 14.98 -18.09 -5.42
CA VAL A 279 13.60 -18.03 -5.91
C VAL A 279 12.63 -18.58 -4.88
N ASP A 280 11.55 -17.86 -4.64
CA ASP A 280 10.35 -18.37 -4.00
C ASP A 280 9.43 -18.96 -5.07
N ALA A 281 9.34 -20.30 -5.10
CA ALA A 281 8.49 -21.00 -6.05
C ALA A 281 7.08 -21.17 -5.48
N TYR A 282 6.21 -20.25 -5.84
CA TYR A 282 4.81 -20.28 -5.40
C TYR A 282 4.06 -21.50 -5.95
N SER A 283 3.29 -22.13 -5.10
CA SER A 283 2.51 -23.34 -5.42
C SER A 283 1.25 -23.42 -4.57
N TRP A 284 0.20 -24.05 -5.08
CA TRP A 284 -0.98 -24.44 -4.30
C TRP A 284 -0.70 -25.65 -3.39
N ASP A 285 0.38 -26.39 -3.65
CA ASP A 285 0.93 -27.41 -2.79
C ASP A 285 1.98 -26.81 -1.83
N ARG A 286 2.96 -27.59 -1.41
CA ARG A 286 4.07 -27.09 -0.60
C ARG A 286 5.04 -26.30 -1.46
N GLN A 287 5.46 -25.15 -0.93
CA GLN A 287 6.49 -24.33 -1.55
C GLN A 287 7.85 -25.01 -1.50
N ASN A 288 8.77 -24.60 -2.35
CA ASN A 288 10.12 -25.15 -2.46
C ASN A 288 10.94 -25.05 -1.16
N TRP A 289 10.66 -24.08 -0.31
CA TRP A 289 11.34 -23.83 0.97
C TRP A 289 10.71 -24.58 2.16
N PHE A 290 9.59 -25.27 1.97
CA PHE A 290 8.81 -25.85 3.07
C PHE A 290 9.62 -26.78 3.99
N ASP A 291 10.43 -27.67 3.43
CA ASP A 291 11.21 -28.62 4.21
C ASP A 291 12.34 -27.92 5.00
N TRP A 292 12.96 -26.89 4.43
CA TRP A 292 13.98 -26.07 5.11
C TRP A 292 13.39 -25.29 6.28
N HIS A 293 12.25 -24.67 6.07
CA HIS A 293 11.52 -23.97 7.11
C HIS A 293 11.03 -24.91 8.21
N ALA A 294 10.65 -26.15 7.87
CA ALA A 294 10.32 -27.18 8.86
C ALA A 294 11.54 -27.58 9.72
N ASP A 295 12.74 -27.57 9.15
CA ASP A 295 13.99 -27.83 9.90
C ASP A 295 14.30 -26.68 10.88
N GLU A 296 14.08 -25.42 10.50
CA GLU A 296 14.18 -24.27 11.41
C GLU A 296 13.19 -24.37 12.58
N HIS A 297 11.96 -24.75 12.30
CA HIS A 297 10.95 -25.00 13.35
C HIS A 297 11.36 -26.11 14.30
N ARG A 298 11.98 -27.17 13.79
CA ARG A 298 12.50 -28.27 14.62
C ARG A 298 13.65 -27.79 15.50
N ALA A 299 14.60 -27.04 14.92
CA ALA A 299 15.71 -26.46 15.65
C ALA A 299 15.23 -25.52 16.77
N ALA A 300 14.17 -24.72 16.52
CA ALA A 300 13.58 -23.85 17.52
C ALA A 300 12.98 -24.61 18.72
N ARG A 301 12.57 -25.88 18.53
CA ARG A 301 11.98 -26.73 19.59
C ARG A 301 13.01 -27.58 20.32
N GLU A 302 14.02 -28.04 19.63
CA GLU A 302 14.91 -29.09 20.10
C GLU A 302 16.34 -28.63 20.30
N ASP A 303 16.69 -27.42 19.78
CA ASP A 303 18.03 -26.91 19.74
C ASP A 303 18.08 -25.39 20.01
N VAL A 304 18.94 -24.66 19.30
CA VAL A 304 19.13 -23.21 19.44
C VAL A 304 18.95 -22.53 18.08
N ILE A 305 18.23 -21.39 18.09
CA ILE A 305 18.07 -20.54 16.93
C ILE A 305 18.54 -19.11 17.21
N ILE A 306 18.86 -18.36 16.15
CA ILE A 306 19.11 -16.92 16.17
C ILE A 306 18.11 -16.25 15.24
N MET A 307 17.43 -15.22 15.72
CA MET A 307 16.52 -14.41 14.90
C MET A 307 17.03 -12.97 14.84
N ASP A 308 17.01 -12.39 13.63
CA ASP A 308 17.30 -10.97 13.45
C ASP A 308 16.06 -10.13 13.75
N MET A 309 16.05 -9.49 14.89
CA MET A 309 14.97 -8.60 15.36
C MET A 309 15.30 -7.12 15.10
N SER A 310 16.23 -6.80 14.19
CA SER A 310 16.68 -5.42 13.95
C SER A 310 15.56 -4.50 13.46
N ALA A 311 14.59 -5.01 12.72
CA ALA A 311 13.44 -4.24 12.24
C ALA A 311 12.44 -3.87 13.35
N MET A 312 12.44 -4.58 14.47
CA MET A 312 11.59 -4.27 15.62
C MET A 312 12.06 -3.00 16.32
N SER A 313 11.13 -2.18 16.80
CA SER A 313 11.44 -0.99 17.60
C SER A 313 11.95 -1.37 18.99
N LYS A 314 12.91 -0.61 19.52
CA LYS A 314 13.48 -0.77 20.86
C LYS A 314 13.28 0.52 21.62
N PHE A 315 12.69 0.44 22.80
CA PHE A 315 12.43 1.58 23.65
C PHE A 315 13.04 1.36 25.04
N ASN A 316 13.66 2.40 25.60
CA ASN A 316 13.96 2.47 27.02
C ASN A 316 12.82 3.22 27.72
N VAL A 317 12.30 2.65 28.79
CA VAL A 317 11.30 3.30 29.63
C VAL A 317 11.96 3.57 30.98
N GLU A 318 12.19 4.85 31.27
CA GLU A 318 12.96 5.30 32.45
C GLU A 318 12.15 6.31 33.26
N GLY A 319 12.40 6.36 34.56
CA GLY A 319 11.80 7.32 35.47
C GLY A 319 11.08 6.65 36.65
N PRO A 320 10.65 7.45 37.64
CA PRO A 320 10.04 6.93 38.86
C PRO A 320 8.73 6.16 38.62
N ASP A 321 8.00 6.48 37.55
CA ASP A 321 6.72 5.88 37.21
C ASP A 321 6.82 4.80 36.11
N ALA A 322 8.05 4.42 35.70
CA ALA A 322 8.27 3.47 34.58
C ALA A 322 7.57 2.11 34.86
N LEU A 323 7.74 1.56 36.07
CA LEU A 323 7.10 0.31 36.45
C LEU A 323 5.57 0.43 36.46
N ALA A 324 5.03 1.50 37.00
CA ALA A 324 3.59 1.74 37.07
C ALA A 324 2.97 1.85 35.65
N LEU A 325 3.66 2.56 34.75
CA LEU A 325 3.25 2.68 33.35
C LEU A 325 3.28 1.31 32.66
N MET A 326 4.37 0.59 32.76
CA MET A 326 4.55 -0.71 32.10
C MET A 326 3.56 -1.75 32.65
N SER A 327 3.30 -1.77 33.95
CA SER A 327 2.30 -2.67 34.57
C SER A 327 0.89 -2.34 34.13
N ARG A 328 0.58 -1.07 33.86
CA ARG A 328 -0.75 -0.66 33.35
C ARG A 328 -0.97 -1.09 31.89
N LEU A 329 0.08 -1.03 31.07
CA LEU A 329 -0.03 -1.33 29.61
C LEU A 329 0.08 -2.82 29.31
N SER A 330 0.79 -3.57 30.14
CA SER A 330 1.13 -4.97 29.88
C SER A 330 0.07 -5.94 30.42
N CYS A 331 -0.25 -6.97 29.64
CA CYS A 331 -1.14 -8.04 30.07
C CYS A 331 -0.50 -8.99 31.07
N ASN A 332 0.82 -9.14 31.04
CA ASN A 332 1.58 -9.95 31.99
C ASN A 332 2.21 -9.08 33.09
N ASP A 333 2.54 -9.72 34.22
CA ASP A 333 3.30 -9.09 35.29
C ASP A 333 4.71 -8.74 34.81
N VAL A 334 5.07 -7.47 34.85
CA VAL A 334 6.38 -6.92 34.45
C VAL A 334 7.23 -6.51 35.67
N ASP A 335 6.68 -6.63 36.88
CA ASP A 335 7.44 -6.43 38.14
C ASP A 335 8.26 -7.69 38.45
N VAL A 336 9.32 -7.87 37.71
CA VAL A 336 10.19 -9.04 37.79
C VAL A 336 11.63 -8.63 38.09
N ALA A 337 12.43 -9.58 38.54
CA ALA A 337 13.84 -9.32 38.84
C ALA A 337 14.60 -8.84 37.61
N PRO A 338 15.57 -7.92 37.76
CA PRO A 338 16.42 -7.45 36.67
C PRO A 338 17.08 -8.61 35.89
N GLY A 339 17.09 -8.49 34.55
CA GLY A 339 17.59 -9.53 33.64
C GLY A 339 16.55 -10.57 33.21
N ARG A 340 15.33 -10.49 33.70
CA ARG A 340 14.21 -11.34 33.24
C ARG A 340 13.56 -10.75 31.99
N LEU A 341 13.23 -11.58 31.03
CA LEU A 341 12.38 -11.24 29.89
C LEU A 341 10.94 -11.60 30.18
N VAL A 342 10.03 -10.69 29.87
CA VAL A 342 8.59 -10.90 29.96
C VAL A 342 7.99 -10.73 28.57
N TYR A 343 7.45 -11.81 28.00
CA TYR A 343 6.64 -11.72 26.79
C TYR A 343 5.23 -11.28 27.17
N THR A 344 4.77 -10.18 26.60
CA THR A 344 3.46 -9.60 26.93
C THR A 344 2.86 -8.88 25.73
N ALA A 345 1.54 -8.81 25.68
CA ALA A 345 0.82 -7.94 24.76
C ALA A 345 0.50 -6.61 25.45
N TRP A 346 0.39 -5.55 24.65
CA TRP A 346 -0.22 -4.28 25.04
C TRP A 346 -1.54 -4.17 24.30
N VAL A 347 -2.59 -3.91 25.05
CA VAL A 347 -3.96 -3.86 24.51
C VAL A 347 -4.66 -2.59 24.98
N ASN A 348 -5.69 -2.18 24.24
CA ASN A 348 -6.57 -1.10 24.66
C ASN A 348 -7.51 -1.57 25.80
N GLU A 349 -8.33 -0.66 26.31
CA GLU A 349 -9.27 -0.94 27.43
C GLU A 349 -10.34 -2.00 27.11
N ASN A 350 -10.55 -2.32 25.84
CA ASN A 350 -11.47 -3.38 25.41
C ASN A 350 -10.76 -4.73 25.14
N GLY A 351 -9.45 -4.81 25.38
CA GLY A 351 -8.64 -6.00 25.17
C GLY A 351 -8.24 -6.25 23.74
N GLY A 352 -8.44 -5.28 22.83
CA GLY A 352 -7.95 -5.32 21.44
C GLY A 352 -6.62 -4.58 21.26
N PHE A 353 -5.97 -4.81 20.12
CA PHE A 353 -4.76 -4.10 19.73
C PHE A 353 -5.09 -2.74 19.14
#